data_59baf23803bbd9aa9f21f353ad6dc9c5
#
_entry.id   59baf23803bbd9aa9f21f353ad6dc9c5
#
_cell.length_a   1.000
_cell.length_b   1.000
_cell.length_c   1.000
_cell.angle_alpha   90.00
_cell.angle_beta   90.00
_cell.angle_gamma   90.00
#
_symmetry.space_group_name_H-M   'P 1'
#
loop_
_entity.id
_entity.type
_entity.pdbx_description
1 polymer ?
#
loop_
_entity_poly.entity_id
_entity_poly.type
_entity_poly.pdbx_seq_one_letter_code
_entity_poly.pdbx_strand_id
1 'polypeptide(L)'
;LYFWYPIEKEVPTMRLFDVLGPVMTGPSSSHTAGAVRIGSTARRLLGEQPDDAEILLYGSFAATGRGHGTDKALVAGLLGMQPDDDRIPRSFAIAKETGLHFKIGTINLRGAHPNTAVLRLTGVSGRKLEVVGASIGGGRINICQIDGITTNFGGDHNTLIVHNQDTPGHVAAVTGCLSGHGVNIATMQLYRSAAGGYAVMVLECDEPIPD
;
A
#
# COMPACT_ATOMS: atom_id res chain seq x y z
N LEU A 1 22.23 -3.61 -29.20
CA LEU A 1 23.14 -2.56 -28.73
C LEU A 1 23.07 -2.57 -27.18
N TYR A 2 24.15 -3.01 -26.51
CA TYR A 2 24.27 -2.96 -25.07
C TYR A 2 25.05 -1.69 -24.72
N PHE A 3 24.41 -0.71 -24.09
CA PHE A 3 25.10 0.40 -23.44
C PHE A 3 25.42 -0.01 -22.02
N TRP A 4 26.69 -0.21 -21.74
CA TRP A 4 27.20 -0.46 -20.38
C TRP A 4 27.59 0.89 -19.78
N TYR A 5 26.78 1.37 -18.81
CA TYR A 5 27.20 2.46 -17.94
C TYR A 5 27.82 1.88 -16.68
N PRO A 6 28.97 2.34 -16.25
CA PRO A 6 29.53 1.91 -14.97
C PRO A 6 28.62 2.41 -13.86
N ILE A 7 27.97 1.47 -13.16
CA ILE A 7 27.26 1.76 -11.92
C ILE A 7 28.32 1.85 -10.83
N GLU A 8 28.67 3.04 -10.41
CA GLU A 8 29.37 3.22 -9.14
C GLU A 8 28.43 2.71 -8.04
N LYS A 9 28.82 1.61 -7.41
CA LYS A 9 28.10 1.09 -6.24
C LYS A 9 28.39 2.05 -5.08
N GLU A 10 27.54 3.04 -4.89
CA GLU A 10 27.46 3.69 -3.59
C GLU A 10 27.00 2.64 -2.57
N VAL A 11 27.88 2.36 -1.61
CA VAL A 11 27.52 1.58 -0.43
C VAL A 11 26.50 2.43 0.32
N PRO A 12 25.25 1.97 0.49
CA PRO A 12 24.24 2.77 1.17
C PRO A 12 24.69 3.01 2.60
N THR A 13 25.09 4.24 2.90
CA THR A 13 25.37 4.68 4.26
C THR A 13 24.04 4.70 5.01
N MET A 14 23.84 3.72 5.89
CA MET A 14 22.68 3.67 6.77
C MET A 14 22.71 4.93 7.66
N ARG A 15 21.73 5.82 7.47
CA ARG A 15 21.61 7.04 8.29
C ARG A 15 21.01 6.68 9.63
N LEU A 16 21.40 7.42 10.70
CA LEU A 16 20.86 7.21 12.05
C LEU A 16 19.32 7.22 12.06
N PHE A 17 18.70 8.07 11.26
CA PHE A 17 17.23 8.17 11.13
C PHE A 17 16.58 6.96 10.46
N ASP A 18 17.31 6.17 9.67
CA ASP A 18 16.79 4.93 9.08
C ASP A 18 16.60 3.83 10.15
N VAL A 19 17.26 4.00 11.32
CA VAL A 19 17.21 3.08 12.46
C VAL A 19 16.15 3.50 13.49
N LEU A 20 15.84 4.81 13.58
CA LEU A 20 14.96 5.35 14.63
C LEU A 20 13.45 5.03 14.40
N GLY A 21 13.08 4.50 13.27
CA GLY A 21 11.67 4.27 12.92
C GLY A 21 10.87 5.57 12.69
N PRO A 22 9.64 5.48 12.19
CA PRO A 22 8.81 6.65 11.93
C PRO A 22 8.31 7.28 13.24
N VAL A 23 8.03 8.59 13.20
CA VAL A 23 7.20 9.24 14.23
C VAL A 23 5.82 8.59 14.16
N MET A 24 5.33 8.08 15.30
CA MET A 24 4.07 7.32 15.33
C MET A 24 3.37 7.41 16.68
N THR A 25 2.06 7.24 16.66
CA THR A 25 1.22 7.06 17.84
C THR A 25 0.92 5.59 18.04
N GLY A 26 1.64 4.93 18.97
CA GLY A 26 1.43 3.51 19.28
C GLY A 26 2.72 2.78 19.62
N PRO A 27 2.62 1.54 20.12
CA PRO A 27 3.75 0.83 20.72
C PRO A 27 4.66 0.10 19.71
N SER A 28 4.28 0.00 18.43
CA SER A 28 4.99 -0.85 17.47
C SER A 28 5.03 -0.25 16.07
N SER A 29 6.23 -0.10 15.51
CA SER A 29 6.40 0.37 14.13
C SER A 29 5.74 -0.57 13.11
N SER A 30 5.78 -1.88 13.33
CA SER A 30 5.15 -2.85 12.42
C SER A 30 3.63 -2.92 12.63
N HIS A 31 3.16 -3.03 13.88
CA HIS A 31 1.75 -3.26 14.19
C HIS A 31 0.91 -1.98 14.22
N THR A 32 1.53 -0.82 14.36
CA THR A 32 0.84 0.47 14.31
C THR A 32 1.16 1.23 13.04
N ALA A 33 2.39 1.74 12.88
CA ALA A 33 2.73 2.58 11.72
C ALA A 33 2.58 1.84 10.39
N GLY A 34 3.08 0.59 10.29
CA GLY A 34 2.91 -0.24 9.10
C GLY A 34 1.44 -0.55 8.80
N ALA A 35 0.63 -0.82 9.83
CA ALA A 35 -0.79 -1.09 9.65
C ALA A 35 -1.56 0.17 9.17
N VAL A 36 -1.29 1.35 9.74
CA VAL A 36 -1.86 2.63 9.25
C VAL A 36 -1.50 2.83 7.77
N ARG A 37 -0.24 2.63 7.40
CA ARG A 37 0.22 2.77 6.01
C ARG A 37 -0.47 1.79 5.06
N ILE A 38 -0.68 0.53 5.46
CA ILE A 38 -1.43 -0.44 4.65
C ILE A 38 -2.86 0.06 4.41
N GLY A 39 -3.56 0.50 5.45
CA GLY A 39 -4.93 1.04 5.34
C GLY A 39 -4.98 2.31 4.47
N SER A 40 -4.05 3.24 4.67
CA SER A 40 -3.96 4.48 3.89
C SER A 40 -3.66 4.22 2.41
N THR A 41 -2.75 3.27 2.12
CA THR A 41 -2.46 2.88 0.74
C THR A 41 -3.66 2.22 0.08
N ALA A 42 -4.36 1.33 0.77
CA ALA A 42 -5.57 0.70 0.25
C ALA A 42 -6.68 1.73 -0.05
N ARG A 43 -6.87 2.75 0.81
CA ARG A 43 -7.78 3.86 0.55
C ARG A 43 -7.38 4.66 -0.71
N ARG A 44 -6.08 4.97 -0.86
CA ARG A 44 -5.59 5.68 -2.06
C ARG A 44 -5.79 4.87 -3.33
N LEU A 45 -5.56 3.57 -3.30
CA LEU A 45 -5.80 2.66 -4.43
C LEU A 45 -7.30 2.57 -4.78
N LEU A 46 -8.18 2.64 -3.78
CA LEU A 46 -9.63 2.72 -4.00
C LEU A 46 -10.01 4.02 -4.72
N GLY A 47 -9.28 5.12 -4.48
CA GLY A 47 -9.48 6.42 -5.10
C GLY A 47 -10.63 7.24 -4.53
N GLU A 48 -11.31 6.71 -3.51
CA GLU A 48 -12.43 7.37 -2.84
C GLU A 48 -12.52 6.95 -1.37
N GLN A 49 -13.47 7.49 -0.63
CA GLN A 49 -13.73 7.07 0.74
C GLN A 49 -14.35 5.67 0.74
N PRO A 50 -13.81 4.71 1.52
CA PRO A 50 -14.47 3.43 1.71
C PRO A 50 -15.74 3.61 2.54
N ASP A 51 -16.83 2.93 2.10
CA ASP A 51 -18.12 2.82 2.78
C ASP A 51 -18.19 1.51 3.59
N ASP A 52 -17.66 0.42 3.03
CA ASP A 52 -17.56 -0.89 3.71
C ASP A 52 -16.14 -1.47 3.58
N ALA A 53 -15.67 -2.12 4.64
CA ALA A 53 -14.36 -2.75 4.70
C ALA A 53 -14.39 -4.10 5.44
N GLU A 54 -13.97 -5.17 4.77
CA GLU A 54 -13.62 -6.43 5.42
C GLU A 54 -12.09 -6.48 5.60
N ILE A 55 -11.65 -6.56 6.85
CA ILE A 55 -10.24 -6.56 7.26
C ILE A 55 -9.89 -7.93 7.79
N LEU A 56 -9.05 -8.68 7.08
CA LEU A 56 -8.67 -10.04 7.45
C LEU A 56 -7.19 -10.06 7.84
N LEU A 57 -6.91 -10.44 9.07
CA LEU A 57 -5.56 -10.45 9.67
C LEU A 57 -4.94 -11.83 9.56
N TYR A 58 -3.63 -11.88 9.27
CA TYR A 58 -2.85 -13.10 9.20
C TYR A 58 -1.66 -13.07 10.18
N GLY A 59 -1.25 -14.24 10.64
CA GLY A 59 -0.02 -14.46 11.41
C GLY A 59 0.05 -13.63 12.69
N SER A 60 1.11 -12.83 12.85
CA SER A 60 1.30 -11.98 14.04
C SER A 60 0.24 -10.89 14.15
N PHE A 61 -0.23 -10.33 13.03
CA PHE A 61 -1.34 -9.38 13.04
C PHE A 61 -2.62 -9.99 13.64
N ALA A 62 -2.89 -11.27 13.37
CA ALA A 62 -4.02 -11.98 13.96
C ALA A 62 -3.79 -12.33 15.43
N ALA A 63 -2.60 -12.79 15.77
CA ALA A 63 -2.28 -13.28 17.11
C ALA A 63 -2.15 -12.16 18.16
N THR A 64 -1.55 -11.03 17.78
CA THR A 64 -1.19 -9.95 18.72
C THR A 64 -1.84 -8.61 18.39
N GLY A 65 -2.58 -8.53 17.28
CA GLY A 65 -3.10 -7.29 16.71
C GLY A 65 -3.96 -6.47 17.67
N ARG A 66 -4.81 -7.11 18.47
CA ARG A 66 -5.64 -6.42 19.47
C ARG A 66 -4.80 -5.76 20.57
N GLY A 67 -3.76 -6.44 21.04
CA GLY A 67 -2.86 -5.91 22.09
C GLY A 67 -2.02 -4.72 21.61
N HIS A 68 -1.65 -4.70 20.34
CA HIS A 68 -0.86 -3.64 19.74
C HIS A 68 -1.70 -2.62 18.95
N GLY A 69 -3.02 -2.76 18.91
CA GLY A 69 -3.92 -1.85 18.21
C GLY A 69 -3.83 -1.90 16.69
N THR A 70 -3.40 -3.03 16.11
CA THR A 70 -3.30 -3.21 14.65
C THR A 70 -4.64 -3.03 13.95
N ASP A 71 -5.71 -3.52 14.55
CA ASP A 71 -7.09 -3.36 14.10
C ASP A 71 -7.47 -1.88 13.99
N LYS A 72 -7.22 -1.11 15.06
CA LYS A 72 -7.46 0.34 15.07
C LYS A 72 -6.58 1.09 14.09
N ALA A 73 -5.33 0.66 13.94
CA ALA A 73 -4.37 1.26 13.03
C ALA A 73 -4.77 1.07 11.55
N LEU A 74 -5.23 -0.13 11.16
CA LEU A 74 -5.75 -0.37 9.81
C LEU A 74 -6.98 0.49 9.51
N VAL A 75 -7.94 0.57 10.44
CA VAL A 75 -9.13 1.43 10.31
C VAL A 75 -8.74 2.90 10.25
N ALA A 76 -7.78 3.34 11.07
CA ALA A 76 -7.26 4.72 11.03
C ALA A 76 -6.68 5.06 9.64
N GLY A 77 -5.90 4.14 9.04
CA GLY A 77 -5.40 4.30 7.68
C GLY A 77 -6.52 4.40 6.64
N LEU A 78 -7.57 3.58 6.75
CA LEU A 78 -8.76 3.66 5.89
C LEU A 78 -9.52 4.99 6.04
N LEU A 79 -9.45 5.62 7.21
CA LEU A 79 -9.97 6.96 7.46
C LEU A 79 -9.04 8.09 6.97
N GLY A 80 -7.86 7.77 6.44
CA GLY A 80 -6.88 8.73 5.92
C GLY A 80 -5.93 9.32 6.98
N MET A 81 -5.88 8.74 8.17
CA MET A 81 -4.94 9.15 9.22
C MET A 81 -3.51 8.76 8.86
N GLN A 82 -2.53 9.52 9.37
CA GLN A 82 -1.10 9.23 9.28
C GLN A 82 -0.64 8.44 10.52
N PRO A 83 0.54 7.80 10.50
CA PRO A 83 1.05 7.02 11.62
C PRO A 83 1.21 7.78 12.94
N ASP A 84 1.40 9.08 12.89
CA ASP A 84 1.57 9.99 14.04
C ASP A 84 0.27 10.64 14.53
N ASP A 85 -0.86 10.30 13.91
CA ASP A 85 -2.17 10.87 14.27
C ASP A 85 -2.62 10.38 15.66
N ASP A 86 -2.89 11.32 16.57
CA ASP A 86 -3.32 11.05 17.94
C ASP A 86 -4.73 10.44 18.04
N ARG A 87 -5.51 10.50 16.96
CA ARG A 87 -6.86 9.93 16.87
C ARG A 87 -6.88 8.42 16.60
N ILE A 88 -5.74 7.80 16.26
CA ILE A 88 -5.65 6.34 15.98
C ILE A 88 -6.36 5.48 17.05
N PRO A 89 -6.18 5.70 18.37
CA PRO A 89 -6.87 4.93 19.39
C PRO A 89 -8.40 4.99 19.33
N ARG A 90 -8.96 6.08 18.75
CA ARG A 90 -10.40 6.33 18.61
C ARG A 90 -10.93 6.03 17.21
N SER A 91 -10.14 5.43 16.32
CA SER A 91 -10.49 5.21 14.91
C SER A 91 -11.83 4.47 14.73
N PHE A 92 -12.18 3.55 15.61
CA PHE A 92 -13.47 2.84 15.54
C PHE A 92 -14.67 3.76 15.80
N ALA A 93 -14.55 4.69 16.75
CA ALA A 93 -15.60 5.68 17.01
C ALA A 93 -15.75 6.63 15.82
N ILE A 94 -14.61 7.11 15.29
CA ILE A 94 -14.58 8.00 14.13
C ILE A 94 -15.12 7.28 12.87
N ALA A 95 -14.81 6.01 12.66
CA ALA A 95 -15.37 5.21 11.57
C ALA A 95 -16.90 5.19 11.62
N LYS A 96 -17.47 4.97 12.83
CA LYS A 96 -18.92 5.03 13.04
C LYS A 96 -19.51 6.41 12.75
N GLU A 97 -18.83 7.47 13.18
CA GLU A 97 -19.26 8.86 12.95
C GLU A 97 -19.22 9.25 11.47
N THR A 98 -18.23 8.73 10.72
CA THR A 98 -18.03 9.01 9.28
C THR A 98 -18.77 8.06 8.36
N GLY A 99 -19.49 7.07 8.91
CA GLY A 99 -20.27 6.11 8.12
C GLY A 99 -19.46 4.95 7.53
N LEU A 100 -18.19 4.76 7.91
CA LEU A 100 -17.42 3.60 7.47
C LEU A 100 -17.87 2.35 8.27
N HIS A 101 -18.50 1.41 7.57
CA HIS A 101 -18.79 0.09 8.08
C HIS A 101 -17.57 -0.82 7.94
N PHE A 102 -17.24 -1.59 8.99
CA PHE A 102 -16.13 -2.53 8.88
C PHE A 102 -16.33 -3.81 9.69
N LYS A 103 -15.70 -4.87 9.22
CA LYS A 103 -15.61 -6.16 9.91
C LYS A 103 -14.14 -6.58 10.00
N ILE A 104 -13.76 -7.14 11.15
CA ILE A 104 -12.40 -7.63 11.36
C ILE A 104 -12.46 -9.12 11.62
N GLY A 105 -11.70 -9.87 10.85
CA GLY A 105 -11.59 -11.31 10.93
C GLY A 105 -10.14 -11.79 10.82
N THR A 106 -9.96 -13.08 10.67
CA THR A 106 -8.66 -13.71 10.45
C THR A 106 -8.69 -14.56 9.18
N ILE A 107 -7.54 -14.71 8.55
CA ILE A 107 -7.37 -15.52 7.34
C ILE A 107 -6.11 -16.37 7.47
N ASN A 108 -6.07 -17.50 6.78
CA ASN A 108 -4.88 -18.34 6.68
C ASN A 108 -4.28 -18.19 5.26
N LEU A 109 -3.05 -17.71 5.19
CA LEU A 109 -2.32 -17.46 3.95
C LEU A 109 -1.01 -18.25 3.95
N ARG A 110 -0.84 -19.19 3.01
CA ARG A 110 0.42 -19.94 2.91
C ARG A 110 1.54 -19.05 2.35
N GLY A 111 2.67 -19.02 3.07
CA GLY A 111 3.89 -18.33 2.61
C GLY A 111 3.84 -16.79 2.71
N ALA A 112 2.77 -16.21 3.27
CA ALA A 112 2.69 -14.77 3.47
C ALA A 112 3.54 -14.32 4.67
N HIS A 113 3.94 -13.04 4.66
CA HIS A 113 4.63 -12.43 5.80
C HIS A 113 3.72 -12.43 7.05
N PRO A 114 4.24 -12.70 8.28
CA PRO A 114 3.41 -12.79 9.50
C PRO A 114 2.56 -11.54 9.80
N ASN A 115 3.01 -10.36 9.37
CA ASN A 115 2.29 -9.09 9.56
C ASN A 115 1.51 -8.72 8.29
N THR A 116 0.67 -9.62 7.78
CA THR A 116 -0.14 -9.39 6.57
C THR A 116 -1.59 -9.11 6.93
N ALA A 117 -2.20 -8.19 6.20
CA ALA A 117 -3.64 -7.94 6.19
C ALA A 117 -4.19 -8.02 4.76
N VAL A 118 -5.39 -8.58 4.63
CA VAL A 118 -6.21 -8.50 3.41
C VAL A 118 -7.33 -7.51 3.67
N LEU A 119 -7.44 -6.51 2.82
CA LEU A 119 -8.45 -5.46 2.89
C LEU A 119 -9.36 -5.58 1.67
N ARG A 120 -10.63 -5.90 1.88
CA ARG A 120 -11.68 -5.89 0.86
C ARG A 120 -12.54 -4.68 1.09
N LEU A 121 -12.46 -3.73 0.17
CA LEU A 121 -13.08 -2.43 0.30
C LEU A 121 -14.22 -2.27 -0.70
N THR A 122 -15.28 -1.57 -0.28
CA THR A 122 -16.30 -1.03 -1.18
C THR A 122 -16.34 0.48 -0.94
N GLY A 123 -16.18 1.26 -2.00
CA GLY A 123 -16.27 2.71 -1.95
C GLY A 123 -17.69 3.22 -2.05
N VAL A 124 -17.89 4.51 -1.79
CA VAL A 124 -19.20 5.18 -1.87
C VAL A 124 -19.84 5.10 -3.26
N SER A 125 -19.04 4.98 -4.32
CA SER A 125 -19.53 4.77 -5.69
C SER A 125 -19.93 3.31 -5.99
N GLY A 126 -19.69 2.38 -5.05
CA GLY A 126 -19.81 0.94 -5.25
C GLY A 126 -18.58 0.28 -5.88
N ARG A 127 -17.49 1.02 -6.12
CA ARG A 127 -16.20 0.47 -6.56
C ARG A 127 -15.69 -0.51 -5.52
N LYS A 128 -15.20 -1.66 -5.97
CA LYS A 128 -14.63 -2.70 -5.12
C LYS A 128 -13.12 -2.82 -5.36
N LEU A 129 -12.40 -3.14 -4.31
CA LEU A 129 -10.95 -3.32 -4.34
C LEU A 129 -10.52 -4.35 -3.28
N GLU A 130 -9.69 -5.31 -3.66
CA GLU A 130 -8.99 -6.17 -2.71
C GLU A 130 -7.49 -5.84 -2.69
N VAL A 131 -6.93 -5.59 -1.52
CA VAL A 131 -5.50 -5.32 -1.32
C VAL A 131 -4.93 -6.28 -0.30
N VAL A 132 -3.81 -6.91 -0.63
CA VAL A 132 -2.99 -7.67 0.32
C VAL A 132 -1.74 -6.87 0.63
N GLY A 133 -1.60 -6.44 1.88
CA GLY A 133 -0.45 -5.65 2.34
C GLY A 133 0.25 -6.29 3.52
N ALA A 134 1.57 -6.23 3.53
CA ALA A 134 2.43 -6.72 4.60
C ALA A 134 3.25 -5.58 5.23
N SER A 135 3.34 -5.55 6.55
CA SER A 135 4.27 -4.67 7.26
C SER A 135 5.60 -5.40 7.44
N ILE A 136 6.66 -4.88 6.80
CA ILE A 136 7.97 -5.53 6.71
C ILE A 136 9.02 -4.98 7.71
N GLY A 137 8.56 -4.20 8.71
CA GLY A 137 9.41 -3.65 9.77
C GLY A 137 9.76 -2.18 9.56
N GLY A 138 10.06 -1.46 10.65
CA GLY A 138 10.42 -0.03 10.62
C GLY A 138 9.31 0.89 10.09
N GLY A 139 8.06 0.46 10.13
CA GLY A 139 6.93 1.19 9.51
C GLY A 139 6.84 1.03 8.01
N ARG A 140 7.77 0.33 7.36
CA ARG A 140 7.71 0.04 5.92
C ARG A 140 6.67 -1.04 5.62
N ILE A 141 6.09 -0.94 4.45
CA ILE A 141 5.09 -1.89 3.97
C ILE A 141 5.47 -2.46 2.61
N ASN A 142 4.83 -3.54 2.25
CA ASN A 142 4.82 -4.06 0.89
C ASN A 142 3.38 -4.40 0.49
N ILE A 143 2.89 -3.82 -0.58
CA ILE A 143 1.63 -4.23 -1.21
C ILE A 143 1.94 -5.42 -2.11
N CYS A 144 1.47 -6.59 -1.68
CA CYS A 144 1.78 -7.88 -2.29
C CYS A 144 0.79 -8.27 -3.39
N GLN A 145 -0.45 -7.74 -3.32
CA GLN A 145 -1.49 -8.07 -4.29
C GLN A 145 -2.56 -6.98 -4.37
N ILE A 146 -3.07 -6.75 -5.58
CA ILE A 146 -4.23 -5.90 -5.87
C ILE A 146 -5.16 -6.69 -6.79
N ASP A 147 -6.43 -6.89 -6.37
CA ASP A 147 -7.47 -7.61 -7.12
C ASP A 147 -7.00 -8.97 -7.67
N GLY A 148 -6.28 -9.74 -6.84
CA GLY A 148 -5.72 -11.04 -7.23
C GLY A 148 -4.43 -10.97 -8.04
N ILE A 149 -3.98 -9.82 -8.49
CA ILE A 149 -2.70 -9.65 -9.21
C ILE A 149 -1.57 -9.42 -8.22
N THR A 150 -0.55 -10.26 -8.26
CA THR A 150 0.66 -10.10 -7.46
C THR A 150 1.36 -8.80 -7.83
N THR A 151 1.73 -8.01 -6.82
CA THR A 151 2.45 -6.74 -6.94
C THR A 151 3.59 -6.70 -5.92
N ASN A 152 4.48 -5.71 -6.00
CA ASN A 152 5.57 -5.53 -5.05
C ASN A 152 5.99 -4.05 -5.00
N PHE A 153 5.40 -3.26 -4.10
CA PHE A 153 5.80 -1.86 -3.90
C PHE A 153 5.51 -1.40 -2.47
N GLY A 154 6.29 -0.41 -2.01
CA GLY A 154 6.25 0.05 -0.62
C GLY A 154 5.39 1.28 -0.38
N GLY A 155 5.08 2.07 -1.40
CA GLY A 155 4.41 3.36 -1.25
C GLY A 155 5.27 4.43 -0.56
N ASP A 156 6.58 4.25 -0.53
CA ASP A 156 7.54 5.24 0.00
C ASP A 156 7.91 6.31 -1.04
N HIS A 157 7.61 6.07 -2.31
CA HIS A 157 7.81 6.95 -3.45
C HIS A 157 6.47 7.48 -4.00
N ASN A 158 6.55 8.50 -4.85
CA ASN A 158 5.40 8.92 -5.65
C ASN A 158 5.04 7.76 -6.60
N THR A 159 3.96 7.03 -6.30
CA THR A 159 3.62 5.79 -6.99
C THR A 159 2.36 5.96 -7.83
N LEU A 160 2.49 5.75 -9.14
CA LEU A 160 1.37 5.65 -10.07
C LEU A 160 1.00 4.19 -10.28
N ILE A 161 -0.27 3.88 -10.08
CA ILE A 161 -0.84 2.57 -10.36
C ILE A 161 -1.77 2.70 -11.57
N VAL A 162 -1.46 2.01 -12.66
CA VAL A 162 -2.28 2.01 -13.86
C VAL A 162 -2.87 0.64 -14.09
N HIS A 163 -4.19 0.60 -14.11
CA HIS A 163 -4.97 -0.59 -14.47
C HIS A 163 -5.31 -0.55 -15.95
N ASN A 164 -4.92 -1.57 -16.71
CA ASN A 164 -5.18 -1.62 -18.14
C ASN A 164 -5.42 -3.05 -18.65
N GLN A 165 -5.92 -3.14 -19.87
CA GLN A 165 -5.90 -4.38 -20.65
C GLN A 165 -4.47 -4.62 -21.15
N ASP A 166 -3.97 -5.87 -21.09
CA ASP A 166 -2.63 -6.23 -21.58
C ASP A 166 -2.59 -6.23 -23.12
N THR A 167 -2.50 -5.02 -23.68
CA THR A 167 -2.42 -4.80 -25.14
C THR A 167 -1.26 -3.87 -25.50
N PRO A 168 -0.72 -3.96 -26.73
CA PRO A 168 0.38 -3.10 -27.16
C PRO A 168 0.03 -1.59 -27.06
N GLY A 169 1.03 -0.78 -26.68
CA GLY A 169 0.93 0.67 -26.66
C GLY A 169 0.69 1.29 -25.28
N HIS A 170 0.10 0.58 -24.32
CA HIS A 170 -0.20 1.16 -22.99
C HIS A 170 1.05 1.62 -22.24
N VAL A 171 2.13 0.81 -22.24
CA VAL A 171 3.40 1.21 -21.61
C VAL A 171 3.94 2.48 -22.25
N ALA A 172 3.97 2.55 -23.58
CA ALA A 172 4.46 3.72 -24.31
C ALA A 172 3.62 4.96 -24.03
N ALA A 173 2.30 4.82 -23.95
CA ALA A 173 1.39 5.93 -23.63
C ALA A 173 1.62 6.47 -22.23
N VAL A 174 1.72 5.59 -21.21
CA VAL A 174 1.95 5.99 -19.82
C VAL A 174 3.33 6.64 -19.64
N THR A 175 4.39 6.00 -20.14
CA THR A 175 5.76 6.53 -20.01
C THR A 175 5.94 7.82 -20.81
N GLY A 176 5.32 7.94 -21.98
CA GLY A 176 5.31 9.18 -22.77
C GLY A 176 4.58 10.33 -22.08
N CYS A 177 3.46 10.04 -21.40
CA CYS A 177 2.73 11.03 -20.60
C CYS A 177 3.60 11.55 -19.44
N LEU A 178 4.20 10.65 -18.64
CA LEU A 178 5.09 11.03 -17.53
C LEU A 178 6.28 11.86 -18.03
N SER A 179 6.93 11.41 -19.10
CA SER A 179 8.05 12.15 -19.73
C SER A 179 7.64 13.55 -20.20
N GLY A 180 6.45 13.68 -20.79
CA GLY A 180 5.90 14.98 -21.22
C GLY A 180 5.66 15.95 -20.07
N HIS A 181 5.48 15.46 -18.85
CA HIS A 181 5.33 16.25 -17.62
C HIS A 181 6.64 16.39 -16.83
N GLY A 182 7.77 15.91 -17.35
CA GLY A 182 9.06 15.99 -16.69
C GLY A 182 9.21 15.07 -15.48
N VAL A 183 8.38 14.03 -15.39
CA VAL A 183 8.42 13.04 -14.29
C VAL A 183 9.38 11.91 -14.64
N ASN A 184 10.41 11.72 -13.81
CA ASN A 184 11.35 10.61 -13.95
C ASN A 184 10.84 9.34 -13.26
N ILE A 185 10.98 8.20 -13.94
CA ILE A 185 10.57 6.89 -13.43
C ILE A 185 11.79 6.23 -12.78
N ALA A 186 11.76 6.06 -11.46
CA ALA A 186 12.80 5.38 -10.70
C ALA A 186 12.67 3.85 -10.83
N THR A 187 11.44 3.33 -10.71
CA THR A 187 11.14 1.90 -10.83
C THR A 187 9.85 1.71 -11.63
N MET A 188 9.85 0.72 -12.52
CA MET A 188 8.65 0.33 -13.26
C MET A 188 8.49 -1.18 -13.21
N GLN A 189 7.30 -1.63 -12.87
CA GLN A 189 6.93 -3.04 -12.83
C GLN A 189 5.59 -3.23 -13.55
N LEU A 190 5.49 -4.28 -14.36
CA LEU A 190 4.28 -4.64 -15.07
C LEU A 190 3.85 -6.04 -14.66
N TYR A 191 2.66 -6.13 -14.13
CA TYR A 191 2.04 -7.38 -13.70
C TYR A 191 0.82 -7.66 -14.54
N ARG A 192 0.55 -8.92 -14.86
CA ARG A 192 -0.63 -9.34 -15.63
C ARG A 192 -1.20 -10.65 -15.13
N SER A 193 -2.49 -10.83 -15.25
CA SER A 193 -3.16 -12.09 -14.93
C SER A 193 -2.87 -13.18 -15.96
N ALA A 194 -2.89 -12.80 -17.24
CA ALA A 194 -2.58 -13.65 -18.41
C ALA A 194 -2.28 -12.75 -19.61
N ALA A 195 -1.72 -13.32 -20.67
CA ALA A 195 -1.53 -12.60 -21.94
C ALA A 195 -2.88 -12.10 -22.49
N GLY A 196 -2.98 -10.81 -22.80
CA GLY A 196 -4.21 -10.16 -23.24
C GLY A 196 -5.26 -9.95 -22.13
N GLY A 197 -4.96 -10.30 -20.89
CA GLY A 197 -5.85 -10.16 -19.75
C GLY A 197 -5.71 -8.81 -19.05
N TYR A 198 -6.11 -8.78 -17.79
CA TYR A 198 -5.98 -7.60 -16.94
C TYR A 198 -4.53 -7.40 -16.48
N ALA A 199 -4.05 -6.18 -16.53
CA ALA A 199 -2.69 -5.82 -16.15
C ALA A 199 -2.68 -4.63 -15.18
N VAL A 200 -1.63 -4.59 -14.36
CA VAL A 200 -1.33 -3.49 -13.43
C VAL A 200 0.10 -3.04 -13.67
N MET A 201 0.29 -1.78 -14.01
CA MET A 201 1.61 -1.14 -13.99
C MET A 201 1.80 -0.42 -12.67
N VAL A 202 2.94 -0.61 -12.04
CA VAL A 202 3.40 0.10 -10.84
C VAL A 202 4.61 0.91 -11.27
N LEU A 203 4.51 2.23 -11.18
CA LEU A 203 5.58 3.16 -11.51
C LEU A 203 5.90 3.99 -10.26
N GLU A 204 7.11 3.85 -9.75
CA GLU A 204 7.61 4.69 -8.67
C GLU A 204 8.43 5.82 -9.29
N CYS A 205 8.08 7.06 -8.97
CA CYS A 205 8.60 8.26 -9.61
C CYS A 205 9.35 9.14 -8.60
N ASP A 206 10.33 9.90 -9.10
CA ASP A 206 11.11 10.82 -8.26
C ASP A 206 10.29 12.08 -7.94
N GLU A 207 9.53 12.59 -8.92
CA GLU A 207 8.72 13.78 -8.77
C GLU A 207 7.26 13.45 -8.42
N PRO A 208 6.51 14.41 -7.84
CA PRO A 208 5.07 14.29 -7.68
C PRO A 208 4.38 14.09 -9.04
N ILE A 209 3.42 13.19 -9.07
CA ILE A 209 2.65 12.90 -10.29
C ILE A 209 1.54 13.95 -10.40
N PRO A 210 1.43 14.68 -11.52
CA PRO A 210 0.35 15.63 -11.75
C PRO A 210 -1.03 14.95 -11.76
N ASP A 211 -2.06 15.71 -11.36
CA ASP A 211 -3.48 15.28 -11.40
C ASP A 211 -3.98 15.10 -12.83
#